data_2780ffe315c390c775889fa8d9457ef8
#
_entry.id   2780ffe315c390c775889fa8d9457ef8
#
_cell.length_a   1.000
_cell.length_b   1.000
_cell.length_c   1.000
_cell.angle_alpha   90.00
_cell.angle_beta   90.00
_cell.angle_gamma   90.00
#
_symmetry.space_group_name_H-M   'P 1'
#
loop_
_entity.id
_entity.type
_entity.pdbx_description
1 polymer ?
#
loop_
_entity_poly.entity_id
_entity_poly.type
_entity_poly.pdbx_seq_one_letter_code
_entity_poly.pdbx_strand_id
1 'polypeptide(L)'
;ERTLRSWSELALVPLRDTYINVCSAIAGVLYVTVKDQHPRGQGTVDIIITSEAGTATEDLLEKCRVACEEIREPDTDVKVKSAEIVAQDVAVTVTVSSALSQDGLAERVQASVTDLLKLRNRGDSLNELTHADIIHKIKSDVSTVRNVTVTTPAADVTLAEEKVIMAGKITVTVKGV
;
A
#
# COMPACT_ATOMS: atom_id res chain seq x y z
N GLU A 1 16.78 12.71 -20.95
CA GLU A 1 15.73 11.66 -20.74
C GLU A 1 15.84 10.50 -21.75
N ARG A 2 16.12 10.74 -23.02
CA ARG A 2 16.27 9.69 -24.05
C ARG A 2 17.47 8.76 -23.81
N THR A 3 18.58 9.29 -23.30
CA THR A 3 19.81 8.56 -23.07
C THR A 3 19.70 7.58 -21.88
N LEU A 4 18.94 7.92 -20.84
CA LEU A 4 18.76 7.03 -19.67
C LEU A 4 17.86 5.82 -19.97
N ARG A 5 16.86 5.98 -20.85
CA ARG A 5 16.04 4.85 -21.33
C ARG A 5 16.83 3.88 -22.19
N SER A 6 17.77 4.36 -23.00
CA SER A 6 18.62 3.51 -23.84
C SER A 6 19.54 2.58 -23.06
N TRP A 7 19.96 2.96 -21.86
CA TRP A 7 20.79 2.10 -21.00
C TRP A 7 20.00 0.97 -20.34
N SER A 8 18.73 1.17 -20.01
CA SER A 8 17.88 0.11 -19.47
C SER A 8 17.47 -0.93 -20.52
N GLU A 9 17.44 -0.53 -21.80
CA GLU A 9 17.18 -1.44 -22.93
C GLU A 9 18.40 -2.31 -23.31
N LEU A 10 19.59 -1.88 -22.90
CA LEU A 10 20.86 -2.61 -23.12
C LEU A 10 21.22 -3.59 -21.99
N ALA A 11 20.46 -3.60 -20.89
CA ALA A 11 20.68 -4.56 -19.83
C ALA A 11 20.23 -5.95 -20.31
N LEU A 12 21.20 -6.84 -20.49
CA LEU A 12 20.98 -8.25 -20.84
C LEU A 12 20.29 -9.04 -19.73
N VAL A 13 20.11 -8.44 -18.55
CA VAL A 13 19.47 -9.03 -17.38
C VAL A 13 18.26 -8.17 -17.05
N PRO A 14 17.04 -8.70 -16.94
CA PRO A 14 15.89 -7.94 -16.49
C PRO A 14 16.12 -7.47 -15.06
N LEU A 15 16.36 -6.18 -14.92
CA LEU A 15 16.47 -5.53 -13.63
C LEU A 15 15.08 -5.49 -12.97
N ARG A 16 15.05 -5.39 -11.64
CA ARG A 16 13.83 -5.18 -10.84
C ARG A 16 12.85 -4.21 -11.50
N ASP A 17 13.37 -3.05 -11.96
CA ASP A 17 12.57 -2.00 -12.59
C ASP A 17 11.93 -2.44 -13.91
N THR A 18 12.52 -3.39 -14.63
CA THR A 18 11.94 -3.92 -15.87
C THR A 18 10.66 -4.69 -15.57
N TYR A 19 10.66 -5.57 -14.56
CA TYR A 19 9.46 -6.27 -14.11
C TYR A 19 8.39 -5.32 -13.59
N ILE A 20 8.78 -4.31 -12.80
CA ILE A 20 7.86 -3.28 -12.32
C ILE A 20 7.21 -2.55 -13.50
N ASN A 21 7.99 -2.09 -14.47
CA ASN A 21 7.49 -1.33 -15.62
C ASN A 21 6.53 -2.16 -16.49
N VAL A 22 6.89 -3.42 -16.77
CA VAL A 22 6.09 -4.30 -17.62
C VAL A 22 4.75 -4.63 -16.94
N CYS A 23 4.76 -5.01 -15.67
CA CYS A 23 3.54 -5.32 -14.94
C CYS A 23 2.67 -4.08 -14.68
N SER A 24 3.27 -2.93 -14.37
CA SER A 24 2.54 -1.68 -14.12
C SER A 24 1.87 -1.11 -15.37
N ALA A 25 2.30 -1.50 -16.57
CA ALA A 25 1.65 -1.14 -17.82
C ALA A 25 0.32 -1.88 -18.05
N ILE A 26 0.05 -2.95 -17.29
CA ILE A 26 -1.16 -3.76 -17.42
C ILE A 26 -2.33 -3.10 -16.68
N ALA A 27 -3.43 -2.86 -17.39
CA ALA A 27 -4.61 -2.25 -16.80
C ALA A 27 -5.18 -3.11 -15.65
N GLY A 28 -5.40 -2.49 -14.49
CA GLY A 28 -5.87 -3.15 -13.27
C GLY A 28 -4.77 -3.40 -12.24
N VAL A 29 -3.50 -3.26 -12.61
CA VAL A 29 -2.38 -3.27 -11.67
C VAL A 29 -2.27 -1.89 -11.02
N LEU A 30 -2.27 -1.83 -9.70
CA LEU A 30 -2.08 -0.61 -8.93
C LEU A 30 -0.63 -0.46 -8.47
N TYR A 31 -0.06 -1.53 -7.88
CA TYR A 31 1.33 -1.58 -7.44
C TYR A 31 1.96 -2.93 -7.74
N VAL A 32 3.27 -2.91 -7.92
CA VAL A 32 4.08 -4.10 -8.18
C VAL A 32 5.26 -4.10 -7.19
N THR A 33 5.34 -5.15 -6.40
CA THR A 33 6.49 -5.38 -5.52
C THR A 33 7.29 -6.55 -6.08
N VAL A 34 8.59 -6.36 -6.29
CA VAL A 34 9.49 -7.39 -6.83
C VAL A 34 10.48 -7.80 -5.75
N LYS A 35 10.53 -9.10 -5.45
CA LYS A 35 11.51 -9.75 -4.59
C LYS A 35 12.52 -10.48 -5.48
N ASP A 36 13.66 -9.85 -5.72
CA ASP A 36 14.73 -10.33 -6.59
C ASP A 36 15.90 -10.98 -5.83
N GLN A 37 15.86 -10.96 -4.49
CA GLN A 37 16.91 -11.52 -3.65
C GLN A 37 16.66 -13.00 -3.32
N HIS A 38 16.40 -13.79 -4.35
CA HIS A 38 16.26 -15.25 -4.26
C HIS A 38 15.25 -15.74 -3.22
N PRO A 39 13.99 -15.26 -3.23
CA PRO A 39 13.01 -15.52 -2.16
C PRO A 39 12.69 -17.01 -1.95
N ARG A 40 12.91 -17.84 -2.95
CA ARG A 40 12.67 -19.30 -2.92
C ARG A 40 13.94 -20.13 -3.18
N GLY A 41 15.12 -19.48 -3.24
CA GLY A 41 16.40 -20.07 -3.60
C GLY A 41 17.03 -19.38 -4.80
N GLN A 42 18.28 -19.75 -5.10
CA GLN A 42 19.05 -19.10 -6.17
C GLN A 42 18.31 -19.15 -7.53
N GLY A 43 18.35 -18.07 -8.28
CA GLY A 43 17.70 -17.95 -9.58
C GLY A 43 16.16 -17.73 -9.49
N THR A 44 15.63 -17.34 -8.34
CA THR A 44 14.18 -17.11 -8.19
C THR A 44 13.83 -15.64 -7.96
N VAL A 45 12.71 -15.21 -8.56
CA VAL A 45 12.13 -13.87 -8.41
C VAL A 45 10.63 -14.02 -8.14
N ASP A 46 10.15 -13.35 -7.09
CA ASP A 46 8.72 -13.27 -6.80
C ASP A 46 8.20 -11.87 -7.12
N ILE A 47 7.13 -11.79 -7.88
CA ILE A 47 6.45 -10.55 -8.27
C ILE A 47 5.08 -10.54 -7.61
N ILE A 48 4.83 -9.54 -6.77
CA ILE A 48 3.59 -9.39 -6.02
C ILE A 48 2.77 -8.28 -6.67
N ILE A 49 1.58 -8.62 -7.13
CA ILE A 49 0.66 -7.71 -7.81
C ILE A 49 -0.43 -7.26 -6.83
N THR A 50 -0.58 -5.95 -6.69
CA THR A 50 -1.66 -5.32 -5.94
C THR A 50 -2.60 -4.63 -6.91
N SER A 51 -3.89 -4.98 -6.87
CA SER A 51 -4.95 -4.30 -7.62
C SER A 51 -5.60 -3.19 -6.79
N GLU A 52 -6.55 -2.46 -7.34
CA GLU A 52 -7.34 -1.47 -6.60
C GLU A 52 -8.16 -2.09 -5.46
N ALA A 53 -8.58 -3.34 -5.62
CA ALA A 53 -9.28 -4.10 -4.57
C ALA A 53 -8.32 -4.73 -3.54
N GLY A 54 -7.00 -4.52 -3.70
CA GLY A 54 -5.94 -5.12 -2.92
C GLY A 54 -5.46 -6.44 -3.52
N THR A 55 -6.34 -7.43 -3.69
CA THR A 55 -6.02 -8.71 -4.34
C THR A 55 -6.14 -8.62 -5.85
N ALA A 56 -5.21 -9.26 -6.56
CA ALA A 56 -5.29 -9.41 -8.01
C ALA A 56 -6.13 -10.64 -8.39
N THR A 57 -6.95 -10.49 -9.42
CA THR A 57 -7.71 -11.63 -10.00
C THR A 57 -6.78 -12.56 -10.77
N GLU A 58 -7.18 -13.82 -10.95
CA GLU A 58 -6.36 -14.78 -11.70
C GLU A 58 -6.12 -14.35 -13.15
N ASP A 59 -7.10 -13.74 -13.82
CA ASP A 59 -6.93 -13.15 -15.16
C ASP A 59 -5.85 -12.06 -15.19
N LEU A 60 -5.80 -11.21 -14.16
CA LEU A 60 -4.78 -10.18 -14.05
C LEU A 60 -3.40 -10.78 -13.79
N LEU A 61 -3.31 -11.79 -12.91
CA LEU A 61 -2.07 -12.51 -12.64
C LEU A 61 -1.54 -13.22 -13.89
N GLU A 62 -2.42 -13.82 -14.67
CA GLU A 62 -2.03 -14.49 -15.91
C GLU A 62 -1.47 -13.51 -16.94
N LYS A 63 -2.10 -12.36 -17.12
CA LYS A 63 -1.54 -11.29 -17.97
C LYS A 63 -0.16 -10.85 -17.53
N CYS A 64 0.06 -10.71 -16.21
CA CYS A 64 1.36 -10.38 -15.67
C CYS A 64 2.38 -11.52 -15.86
N ARG A 65 1.96 -12.80 -15.73
CA ARG A 65 2.83 -13.96 -15.98
C ARG A 65 3.31 -13.98 -17.42
N VAL A 66 2.40 -13.84 -18.38
CA VAL A 66 2.74 -13.80 -19.82
C VAL A 66 3.74 -12.69 -20.11
N ALA A 67 3.47 -11.49 -19.60
CA ALA A 67 4.36 -10.35 -19.81
C ALA A 67 5.74 -10.52 -19.16
N CYS A 68 5.82 -11.16 -18.00
CA CYS A 68 7.08 -11.46 -17.33
C CYS A 68 7.86 -12.59 -18.04
N GLU A 69 7.15 -13.58 -18.60
CA GLU A 69 7.76 -14.68 -19.34
C GLU A 69 8.49 -14.22 -20.61
N GLU A 70 8.00 -13.16 -21.26
CA GLU A 70 8.61 -12.57 -22.45
C GLU A 70 9.96 -11.91 -22.18
N ILE A 71 10.20 -11.48 -20.93
CA ILE A 71 11.40 -10.71 -20.55
C ILE A 71 12.34 -11.47 -19.62
N ARG A 72 11.90 -12.60 -19.02
CA ARG A 72 12.73 -13.34 -18.05
C ARG A 72 13.96 -13.98 -18.70
N GLU A 73 15.00 -14.13 -17.93
CA GLU A 73 16.14 -14.96 -18.32
C GLU A 73 15.78 -16.46 -18.28
N PRO A 74 16.40 -17.27 -19.15
CA PRO A 74 16.14 -18.72 -19.23
C PRO A 74 16.32 -19.45 -17.89
N ASP A 75 17.29 -19.01 -17.09
CA ASP A 75 17.67 -19.62 -15.80
C ASP A 75 16.95 -19.01 -14.59
N THR A 76 16.04 -18.06 -14.80
CA THR A 76 15.29 -17.39 -13.74
C THR A 76 13.90 -17.98 -13.60
N ASP A 77 13.56 -18.48 -12.41
CA ASP A 77 12.21 -18.91 -12.05
C ASP A 77 11.42 -17.71 -11.50
N VAL A 78 10.53 -17.15 -12.33
CA VAL A 78 9.68 -16.02 -11.98
C VAL A 78 8.30 -16.50 -11.52
N LYS A 79 7.89 -16.08 -10.32
CA LYS A 79 6.56 -16.39 -9.78
C LYS A 79 5.75 -15.12 -9.55
N VAL A 80 4.62 -15.00 -10.23
CA VAL A 80 3.67 -13.89 -10.04
C VAL A 80 2.60 -14.31 -9.04
N LYS A 81 2.39 -13.48 -8.01
CA LYS A 81 1.46 -13.73 -6.91
C LYS A 81 0.56 -12.49 -6.69
N SER A 82 -0.62 -12.70 -6.12
CA SER A 82 -1.43 -11.61 -5.59
C SER A 82 -0.89 -11.14 -4.24
N ALA A 83 -1.02 -9.86 -3.95
CA ALA A 83 -0.84 -9.35 -2.59
C ALA A 83 -1.88 -9.96 -1.63
N GLU A 84 -1.49 -10.12 -0.36
CA GLU A 84 -2.36 -10.57 0.73
C GLU A 84 -2.92 -9.36 1.48
N ILE A 85 -4.25 -9.26 1.59
CA ILE A 85 -4.90 -8.18 2.33
C ILE A 85 -4.89 -8.49 3.81
N VAL A 86 -4.47 -7.50 4.61
CA VAL A 86 -4.61 -7.49 6.06
C VAL A 86 -5.52 -6.33 6.45
N ALA A 87 -6.70 -6.64 6.98
CA ALA A 87 -7.62 -5.63 7.50
C ALA A 87 -7.09 -5.13 8.84
N GLN A 88 -6.78 -3.83 8.91
CA GLN A 88 -6.27 -3.19 10.12
C GLN A 88 -7.38 -2.36 10.77
N ASP A 89 -7.72 -2.73 12.00
CA ASP A 89 -8.63 -1.94 12.81
C ASP A 89 -7.90 -0.70 13.35
N VAL A 90 -8.62 0.43 13.36
CA VAL A 90 -8.09 1.70 13.87
C VAL A 90 -9.06 2.28 14.90
N ALA A 91 -8.57 2.52 16.10
CA ALA A 91 -9.30 3.22 17.16
C ALA A 91 -8.57 4.49 17.57
N VAL A 92 -9.24 5.63 17.47
CA VAL A 92 -8.68 6.93 17.80
C VAL A 92 -9.58 7.70 18.77
N THR A 93 -8.95 8.42 19.69
CA THR A 93 -9.63 9.42 20.52
C THR A 93 -9.17 10.80 20.07
N VAL A 94 -10.12 11.64 19.66
CA VAL A 94 -9.85 13.01 19.27
C VAL A 94 -10.35 13.97 20.36
N THR A 95 -9.55 14.99 20.66
CA THR A 95 -9.85 16.02 21.64
C THR A 95 -10.09 17.34 20.92
N VAL A 96 -11.21 17.96 21.18
CA VAL A 96 -11.62 19.27 20.61
C VAL A 96 -12.01 20.23 21.71
N SER A 97 -12.01 21.54 21.41
CA SER A 97 -12.55 22.54 22.35
C SER A 97 -14.06 22.33 22.55
N SER A 98 -14.50 22.31 23.80
CA SER A 98 -15.92 22.20 24.13
C SER A 98 -16.78 23.37 23.62
N ALA A 99 -16.14 24.49 23.26
CA ALA A 99 -16.81 25.64 22.64
C ALA A 99 -17.17 25.43 21.16
N LEU A 100 -16.66 24.38 20.53
CA LEU A 100 -16.92 24.06 19.13
C LEU A 100 -18.00 22.98 19.00
N SER A 101 -18.82 23.08 17.95
CA SER A 101 -19.77 22.02 17.64
C SER A 101 -19.02 20.72 17.33
N GLN A 102 -19.50 19.64 17.94
CA GLN A 102 -18.94 18.29 17.76
C GLN A 102 -19.77 17.46 16.75
N ASP A 103 -20.80 18.08 16.17
CA ASP A 103 -21.69 17.40 15.23
C ASP A 103 -20.96 16.96 13.97
N GLY A 104 -21.11 15.71 13.58
CA GLY A 104 -20.47 15.13 12.39
C GLY A 104 -18.94 15.02 12.48
N LEU A 105 -18.32 15.30 13.65
CA LEU A 105 -16.88 15.28 13.79
C LEU A 105 -16.32 13.85 13.73
N ALA A 106 -17.02 12.91 14.36
CA ALA A 106 -16.61 11.50 14.35
C ALA A 106 -16.62 10.94 12.92
N GLU A 107 -17.63 11.25 12.14
CA GLU A 107 -17.78 10.84 10.74
C GLU A 107 -16.67 11.45 9.86
N ARG A 108 -16.33 12.72 10.09
CA ARG A 108 -15.24 13.39 9.35
C ARG A 108 -13.88 12.75 9.66
N VAL A 109 -13.61 12.44 10.92
CA VAL A 109 -12.37 11.76 11.33
C VAL A 109 -12.35 10.34 10.78
N GLN A 110 -13.48 9.63 10.82
CA GLN A 110 -13.58 8.29 10.23
C GLN A 110 -13.33 8.31 8.73
N ALA A 111 -13.88 9.28 8.01
CA ALA A 111 -13.66 9.46 6.58
C ALA A 111 -12.18 9.76 6.28
N SER A 112 -11.51 10.60 7.09
CA SER A 112 -10.10 10.93 6.96
C SER A 112 -9.21 9.69 7.13
N VAL A 113 -9.47 8.86 8.15
CA VAL A 113 -8.73 7.60 8.37
C VAL A 113 -9.02 6.59 7.26
N THR A 114 -10.27 6.49 6.80
CA THR A 114 -10.62 5.64 5.66
C THR A 114 -9.88 6.07 4.40
N ASP A 115 -9.78 7.38 4.17
CA ASP A 115 -9.07 7.92 3.02
C ASP A 115 -7.54 7.66 3.09
N LEU A 116 -6.95 7.75 4.28
CA LEU A 116 -5.56 7.37 4.50
C LEU A 116 -5.30 5.92 4.11
N LEU A 117 -6.21 5.01 4.45
CA LEU A 117 -6.05 3.57 4.22
C LEU A 117 -6.41 3.12 2.80
N LYS A 118 -6.83 4.04 1.92
CA LYS A 118 -6.97 3.73 0.49
C LYS A 118 -5.60 3.49 -0.14
N LEU A 119 -5.48 2.40 -0.87
CA LEU A 119 -4.21 1.98 -1.48
C LEU A 119 -3.58 3.07 -2.36
N ARG A 120 -4.40 3.80 -3.13
CA ARG A 120 -3.93 4.88 -4.00
C ARG A 120 -3.24 6.03 -3.28
N ASN A 121 -3.53 6.23 -2.00
CA ASN A 121 -3.02 7.36 -1.21
C ASN A 121 -1.73 7.02 -0.45
N ARG A 122 -1.28 5.76 -0.50
CA ARG A 122 -0.17 5.26 0.33
C ARG A 122 1.16 5.08 -0.41
N GLY A 123 1.17 5.21 -1.74
CA GLY A 123 2.38 5.03 -2.52
C GLY A 123 3.01 3.65 -2.28
N ASP A 124 4.31 3.62 -2.06
CA ASP A 124 5.07 2.38 -1.87
C ASP A 124 4.95 1.78 -0.45
N SER A 125 4.31 2.49 0.50
CA SER A 125 4.20 2.07 1.91
C SER A 125 2.90 1.33 2.20
N LEU A 126 2.51 0.37 1.35
CA LEU A 126 1.25 -0.37 1.50
C LEU A 126 1.24 -1.33 2.69
N ASN A 127 2.40 -1.77 3.14
CA ASN A 127 2.62 -2.71 4.23
C ASN A 127 2.92 -2.03 5.58
N GLU A 128 3.00 -0.69 5.63
CA GLU A 128 3.31 0.05 6.85
C GLU A 128 2.14 0.99 7.22
N LEU A 129 1.92 1.17 8.51
CA LEU A 129 0.98 2.14 9.05
C LEU A 129 1.52 2.67 10.37
N THR A 130 1.92 3.94 10.39
CA THR A 130 2.44 4.57 11.60
C THR A 130 1.38 5.38 12.32
N HIS A 131 1.52 5.55 13.65
CA HIS A 131 0.70 6.47 14.41
C HIS A 131 0.85 7.91 13.91
N ALA A 132 2.05 8.27 13.44
CA ALA A 132 2.34 9.60 12.91
C ALA A 132 1.48 9.90 11.67
N ASP A 133 1.33 8.94 10.76
CA ASP A 133 0.52 9.10 9.55
C ASP A 133 -0.96 9.31 9.90
N ILE A 134 -1.48 8.52 10.83
CA ILE A 134 -2.88 8.64 11.29
C ILE A 134 -3.11 10.02 11.93
N ILE A 135 -2.21 10.44 12.84
CA ILE A 135 -2.31 11.73 13.54
C ILE A 135 -2.18 12.88 12.53
N HIS A 136 -1.21 12.81 11.63
CA HIS A 136 -0.97 13.84 10.62
C HIS A 136 -2.19 14.00 9.70
N LYS A 137 -2.71 12.89 9.18
CA LYS A 137 -3.88 12.91 8.28
C LYS A 137 -5.10 13.52 8.96
N ILE A 138 -5.42 13.09 10.19
CA ILE A 138 -6.57 13.62 10.94
C ILE A 138 -6.41 15.12 11.19
N LYS A 139 -5.23 15.59 11.62
CA LYS A 139 -4.99 17.02 11.90
C LYS A 139 -4.98 17.87 10.64
N SER A 140 -4.54 17.32 9.51
CA SER A 140 -4.57 18.00 8.22
C SER A 140 -5.99 18.19 7.70
N ASP A 141 -6.82 17.15 7.78
CA ASP A 141 -8.17 17.16 7.23
C ASP A 141 -9.19 17.82 8.18
N VAL A 142 -8.94 17.76 9.50
CA VAL A 142 -9.85 18.24 10.53
C VAL A 142 -9.15 19.23 11.46
N SER A 143 -9.04 20.47 11.03
CA SER A 143 -8.29 21.54 11.72
C SER A 143 -8.82 21.89 13.13
N THR A 144 -10.06 21.50 13.46
CA THR A 144 -10.66 21.73 14.78
C THR A 144 -10.15 20.78 15.86
N VAL A 145 -9.45 19.72 15.48
CA VAL A 145 -8.89 18.73 16.42
C VAL A 145 -7.62 19.28 17.07
N ARG A 146 -7.62 19.38 18.40
CA ARG A 146 -6.44 19.81 19.18
C ARG A 146 -5.45 18.67 19.37
N ASN A 147 -5.96 17.49 19.75
CA ASN A 147 -5.12 16.32 19.98
C ASN A 147 -5.75 15.06 19.46
N VAL A 148 -4.91 14.11 19.04
CA VAL A 148 -5.29 12.77 18.57
C VAL A 148 -4.48 11.76 19.37
N THR A 149 -5.16 10.78 19.94
CA THR A 149 -4.54 9.63 20.58
C THR A 149 -4.98 8.38 19.84
N VAL A 150 -4.02 7.65 19.27
CA VAL A 150 -4.26 6.35 18.62
C VAL A 150 -4.21 5.27 19.70
N THR A 151 -5.27 4.47 19.79
CA THR A 151 -5.37 3.37 20.74
C THR A 151 -5.17 2.01 20.07
N THR A 152 -5.63 1.91 18.83
CA THR A 152 -5.44 0.74 17.98
C THR A 152 -4.99 1.24 16.58
N PRO A 153 -3.95 0.66 16.02
CA PRO A 153 -3.03 -0.33 16.60
C PRO A 153 -2.28 0.22 17.84
N ALA A 154 -1.80 -0.66 18.73
CA ALA A 154 -1.08 -0.26 19.94
C ALA A 154 0.33 0.29 19.65
N ALA A 155 0.90 -0.04 18.51
CA ALA A 155 2.20 0.42 18.00
C ALA A 155 2.12 0.55 16.48
N ASP A 156 3.15 1.14 15.88
CA ASP A 156 3.30 1.18 14.44
C ASP A 156 3.29 -0.25 13.85
N VAL A 157 2.61 -0.42 12.73
CA VAL A 157 2.43 -1.71 12.06
C VAL A 157 3.33 -1.74 10.84
N THR A 158 4.19 -2.76 10.77
CA THR A 158 4.98 -3.08 9.58
C THR A 158 4.76 -4.56 9.27
N LEU A 159 4.25 -4.85 8.09
CA LEU A 159 3.99 -6.20 7.60
C LEU A 159 5.05 -6.61 6.59
N ALA A 160 5.06 -7.90 6.24
CA ALA A 160 5.87 -8.40 5.14
C ALA A 160 5.47 -7.72 3.81
N GLU A 161 6.41 -7.58 2.89
CA GLU A 161 6.23 -6.86 1.62
C GLU A 161 5.13 -7.43 0.70
N GLU A 162 4.76 -8.69 0.89
CA GLU A 162 3.64 -9.32 0.19
C GLU A 162 2.27 -8.97 0.76
N LYS A 163 2.24 -8.28 1.91
CA LYS A 163 1.00 -7.93 2.60
C LYS A 163 0.68 -6.46 2.44
N VAL A 164 -0.61 -6.19 2.31
CA VAL A 164 -1.15 -4.85 2.11
C VAL A 164 -2.17 -4.55 3.18
N ILE A 165 -1.98 -3.44 3.88
CA ILE A 165 -2.91 -2.99 4.92
C ILE A 165 -4.10 -2.29 4.26
N MET A 166 -5.30 -2.75 4.55
CA MET A 166 -6.56 -2.09 4.20
C MET A 166 -7.35 -1.72 5.44
N ALA A 167 -8.34 -0.84 5.28
CA ALA A 167 -9.20 -0.42 6.37
C ALA A 167 -10.03 -1.59 6.91
N GLY A 168 -9.87 -1.88 8.18
CA GLY A 168 -10.78 -2.70 8.97
C GLY A 168 -11.87 -1.84 9.63
N LYS A 169 -12.20 -2.14 10.88
CA LYS A 169 -13.15 -1.35 11.67
C LYS A 169 -12.48 -0.08 12.18
N ILE A 170 -13.08 1.08 11.88
CA ILE A 170 -12.62 2.37 12.39
C ILE A 170 -13.55 2.83 13.49
N THR A 171 -12.99 3.07 14.69
CA THR A 171 -13.72 3.55 15.87
C THR A 171 -13.18 4.92 16.28
N VAL A 172 -14.04 5.92 16.35
CA VAL A 172 -13.68 7.28 16.73
C VAL A 172 -14.40 7.66 18.01
N THR A 173 -13.64 8.11 19.01
CA THR A 173 -14.17 8.69 20.26
C THR A 173 -13.85 10.17 20.31
N VAL A 174 -14.85 11.01 20.47
CA VAL A 174 -14.69 12.46 20.59
C VAL A 174 -14.75 12.86 22.05
N LYS A 175 -13.80 13.68 22.50
CA LYS A 175 -13.76 14.29 23.84
C LYS A 175 -13.70 15.81 23.74
N GLY A 176 -14.62 16.50 24.42
CA GLY A 176 -14.58 17.95 24.63
C GLY A 176 -13.69 18.32 25.83
N VAL A 177 -12.89 19.37 25.70
CA VAL A 177 -12.08 19.97 26.78
C VAL A 177 -12.19 21.48 26.77
#